data_c97a7eb7b29c365ee2204c2418fd125f
#
_entry.id   c97a7eb7b29c365ee2204c2418fd125f
#
_cell.length_a   1.000
_cell.length_b   1.000
_cell.length_c   1.000
_cell.angle_alpha   90.00
_cell.angle_beta   90.00
_cell.angle_gamma   90.00
#
_symmetry.space_group_name_H-M   'P 1'
#
loop_
_entity.id
_entity.type
_entity.pdbx_description
1 polymer ?
#
loop_
_entity_poly.entity_id
_entity_poly.type
_entity_poly.pdbx_seq_one_letter_code
_entity_poly.pdbx_strand_id
1 'polypeptide(L)'
;IDALFACYPAGTLSGAPKVRAMEIIDELEPTRRGIYGGAIGYLDFSGNLDTCIAIRTMVVQEGVAYIQAGGGIVADSDPEDEFQETVNKAMALLRAIEMAERGSITPSTATISGLQEGEEPSFLAVDNSRGD
;
A
#
# COMPACT_ATOMS: atom_id res chain seq x y z
N ILE A 1 0.39 22.20 -12.07
CA ILE A 1 0.53 21.73 -10.68
C ILE A 1 -0.75 21.94 -9.89
N ASP A 2 -1.52 23.02 -10.16
CA ASP A 2 -2.79 23.31 -9.47
C ASP A 2 -3.82 22.20 -9.65
N ALA A 3 -3.88 21.59 -10.84
CA ALA A 3 -4.71 20.42 -11.11
C ALA A 3 -4.33 19.22 -10.22
N LEU A 4 -3.05 19.00 -9.98
CA LEU A 4 -2.59 17.95 -9.06
C LEU A 4 -3.07 18.21 -7.63
N PHE A 5 -2.89 19.43 -7.12
CA PHE A 5 -3.37 19.79 -5.77
C PHE A 5 -4.89 19.72 -5.63
N ALA A 6 -5.64 20.00 -6.69
CA ALA A 6 -7.09 19.88 -6.69
C ALA A 6 -7.58 18.41 -6.65
N CYS A 7 -6.82 17.48 -7.23
CA CYS A 7 -7.19 16.06 -7.33
C CYS A 7 -6.71 15.22 -6.14
N TYR A 8 -5.62 15.59 -5.49
CA TYR A 8 -5.01 14.82 -4.40
C TYR A 8 -5.20 15.46 -3.02
N PRO A 9 -5.27 14.66 -1.96
CA PRO A 9 -5.36 13.19 -1.94
C PRO A 9 -6.58 12.64 -2.66
N ALA A 10 -6.39 11.53 -3.39
CA ALA A 10 -7.49 10.93 -4.16
C ALA A 10 -8.59 10.41 -3.24
N GLY A 11 -9.86 10.74 -3.55
CA GLY A 11 -11.02 10.39 -2.73
C GLY A 11 -11.20 8.89 -2.51
N THR A 12 -10.78 8.07 -3.47
CA THR A 12 -10.80 6.60 -3.36
C THR A 12 -9.86 6.07 -2.27
N LEU A 13 -8.87 6.85 -1.84
CA LEU A 13 -7.91 6.50 -0.78
C LEU A 13 -8.18 7.24 0.53
N SER A 14 -8.70 8.47 0.45
CA SER A 14 -9.00 9.27 1.64
C SER A 14 -10.42 9.06 2.17
N GLY A 15 -11.36 8.71 1.29
CA GLY A 15 -12.77 8.66 1.63
C GLY A 15 -13.51 10.00 1.45
N ALA A 16 -14.79 10.01 1.75
CA ALA A 16 -15.66 11.16 1.64
C ALA A 16 -16.66 11.23 2.82
N PRO A 17 -16.95 12.42 3.37
CA PRO A 17 -16.36 13.74 3.09
C PRO A 17 -14.87 13.79 3.42
N LYS A 18 -14.05 14.34 2.53
CA LYS A 18 -12.58 14.21 2.54
C LYS A 18 -11.94 14.62 3.88
N VAL A 19 -12.29 15.76 4.42
CA VAL A 19 -11.67 16.29 5.65
C VAL A 19 -11.92 15.33 6.81
N ARG A 20 -13.19 14.96 7.05
CA ARG A 20 -13.51 14.03 8.15
C ARG A 20 -12.92 12.64 7.95
N ALA A 21 -12.90 12.14 6.72
CA ALA A 21 -12.28 10.86 6.41
C ALA A 21 -10.77 10.87 6.72
N MET A 22 -10.09 11.95 6.38
CA MET A 22 -8.65 12.10 6.69
C MET A 22 -8.38 12.24 8.19
N GLU A 23 -9.25 12.92 8.94
CA GLU A 23 -9.19 12.97 10.40
C GLU A 23 -9.32 11.57 11.02
N ILE A 24 -10.27 10.77 10.54
CA ILE A 24 -10.47 9.39 11.01
C ILE A 24 -9.25 8.52 10.68
N ILE A 25 -8.66 8.66 9.50
CA ILE A 25 -7.43 7.97 9.13
C ILE A 25 -6.29 8.31 10.10
N ASP A 26 -6.12 9.59 10.41
CA ASP A 26 -5.08 10.05 11.35
C ASP A 26 -5.32 9.56 12.80
N GLU A 27 -6.61 9.43 13.18
CA GLU A 27 -7.01 8.90 14.48
C GLU A 27 -6.76 7.38 14.62
N LEU A 28 -6.98 6.61 13.55
CA LEU A 28 -7.05 5.14 13.62
C LEU A 28 -5.81 4.43 13.07
N GLU A 29 -5.12 5.00 12.08
CA GLU A 29 -3.95 4.34 11.51
C GLU A 29 -2.72 4.57 12.40
N PRO A 30 -2.07 3.50 12.90
CA PRO A 30 -0.94 3.62 13.82
C PRO A 30 0.34 4.12 13.14
N THR A 31 0.41 4.02 11.80
CA THR A 31 1.58 4.38 11.01
C THR A 31 1.21 5.33 9.87
N ARG A 32 2.16 6.18 9.50
CA ARG A 32 1.97 7.07 8.35
C ARG A 32 2.03 6.29 7.04
N ARG A 33 1.15 6.64 6.10
CA ARG A 33 1.06 5.99 4.79
C ARG A 33 2.30 6.17 3.91
N GLY A 34 3.10 7.22 4.14
CA GLY A 34 4.27 7.50 3.32
C GLY A 34 3.91 7.68 1.84
N ILE A 35 4.45 6.80 0.99
CA ILE A 35 4.19 6.81 -0.46
C ILE A 35 2.78 6.31 -0.80
N TYR A 36 2.23 5.40 0.02
CA TYR A 36 0.92 4.79 -0.23
C TYR A 36 -0.20 5.83 -0.31
N GLY A 37 -0.98 5.77 -1.37
CA GLY A 37 -2.08 6.71 -1.62
C GLY A 37 -1.66 8.06 -2.18
N GLY A 38 -0.36 8.30 -2.36
CA GLY A 38 0.18 9.50 -2.99
C GLY A 38 0.03 9.50 -4.51
N ALA A 39 0.64 10.49 -5.16
CA ALA A 39 0.66 10.62 -6.60
C ALA A 39 1.99 10.14 -7.19
N ILE A 40 1.92 9.34 -8.23
CA ILE A 40 3.05 9.00 -9.09
C ILE A 40 2.72 9.46 -10.50
N GLY A 41 3.65 10.15 -11.15
CA GLY A 41 3.39 10.62 -12.50
C GLY A 41 4.53 11.40 -13.09
N TYR A 42 4.27 12.03 -14.22
CA TYR A 42 5.21 12.91 -14.89
C TYR A 42 4.52 14.18 -15.36
N LEU A 43 5.31 15.24 -15.44
CA LEU A 43 4.97 16.50 -16.07
C LEU A 43 5.98 16.74 -17.20
N ASP A 44 5.51 16.82 -18.44
CA ASP A 44 6.38 17.09 -19.59
C ASP A 44 6.62 18.60 -19.80
N PHE A 45 7.58 18.91 -20.66
CA PHE A 45 7.91 20.28 -20.98
C PHE A 45 6.84 21.02 -21.83
N SER A 46 5.87 20.28 -22.36
CA SER A 46 4.71 20.83 -23.08
C SER A 46 3.55 21.15 -22.14
N GLY A 47 3.69 20.85 -20.85
CA GLY A 47 2.68 21.10 -19.82
C GLY A 47 1.66 19.98 -19.66
N ASN A 48 1.85 18.81 -20.30
CA ASN A 48 1.03 17.65 -20.06
C ASN A 48 1.38 17.01 -18.72
N LEU A 49 0.35 16.62 -17.98
CA LEU A 49 0.48 15.94 -16.68
C LEU A 49 -0.28 14.61 -16.74
N ASP A 50 0.41 13.51 -16.44
CA ASP A 50 -0.20 12.22 -16.27
C ASP A 50 0.18 11.66 -14.89
N THR A 51 -0.83 11.23 -14.11
CA THR A 51 -0.64 10.77 -12.73
C THR A 51 -1.52 9.58 -12.42
N CYS A 52 -1.01 8.69 -11.57
CA CYS A 52 -1.77 7.63 -10.96
C CYS A 52 -1.64 7.68 -9.42
N ILE A 53 -2.52 6.93 -8.75
CA ILE A 53 -2.44 6.76 -7.30
C ILE A 53 -1.38 5.70 -6.98
N ALA A 54 -0.53 5.96 -5.98
CA ALA A 54 0.44 4.99 -5.48
C ALA A 54 -0.25 3.89 -4.67
N ILE A 55 -0.83 2.92 -5.37
CA ILE A 55 -1.43 1.70 -4.83
C ILE A 55 -0.86 0.49 -5.56
N ARG A 56 -1.00 -0.70 -5.00
CA ARG A 56 -0.41 -1.93 -5.59
C ARG A 56 1.08 -1.76 -5.88
N THR A 57 1.74 -0.98 -5.02
CA THR A 57 3.13 -0.56 -5.14
C THR A 57 3.88 -1.08 -3.92
N MET A 58 5.08 -1.60 -4.14
CA MET A 58 6.02 -1.91 -3.07
C MET A 58 7.18 -0.91 -3.09
N VAL A 59 7.72 -0.61 -1.92
CA VAL A 59 8.95 0.16 -1.76
C VAL A 59 10.03 -0.81 -1.29
N VAL A 60 11.12 -0.90 -2.03
CA VAL A 60 12.24 -1.75 -1.63
C VAL A 60 13.38 -0.85 -1.15
N GLN A 61 13.78 -1.04 0.10
CA GLN A 61 14.86 -0.29 0.70
C GLN A 61 15.72 -1.21 1.57
N GLU A 62 17.02 -1.19 1.35
CA GLU A 62 17.98 -1.99 2.14
C GLU A 62 17.65 -3.50 2.19
N GLY A 63 17.14 -4.06 1.10
CA GLY A 63 16.75 -5.46 1.02
C GLY A 63 15.40 -5.82 1.62
N VAL A 64 14.69 -4.84 2.19
CA VAL A 64 13.34 -5.02 2.76
C VAL A 64 12.29 -4.46 1.78
N ALA A 65 11.26 -5.24 1.50
CA ALA A 65 10.12 -4.82 0.70
C ALA A 65 8.95 -4.39 1.61
N TYR A 66 8.54 -3.14 1.47
CA TYR A 66 7.43 -2.55 2.22
C TYR A 66 6.18 -2.54 1.34
N ILE A 67 5.12 -3.16 1.82
CA ILE A 67 3.84 -3.29 1.13
C ILE A 67 2.76 -2.69 2.03
N GLN A 68 1.88 -1.86 1.45
CA GLN A 68 0.72 -1.32 2.13
C GLN A 68 -0.52 -1.53 1.28
N ALA A 69 -1.62 -1.94 1.90
CA ALA A 69 -2.90 -2.15 1.28
C ALA A 69 -4.02 -1.70 2.22
N GLY A 70 -5.18 -1.42 1.67
CA GLY A 70 -6.37 -1.04 2.43
C GLY A 70 -7.63 -1.19 1.60
N GLY A 71 -8.78 -1.15 2.27
CA GLY A 71 -10.12 -1.18 1.70
C GLY A 71 -10.87 0.13 1.91
N GLY A 72 -11.92 0.35 1.12
CA GLY A 72 -12.86 1.44 1.34
C GLY A 72 -13.98 0.96 2.25
N ILE A 73 -14.18 1.61 3.38
CA ILE A 73 -15.19 1.25 4.37
C ILE A 73 -16.46 2.08 4.15
N VAL A 74 -17.59 1.43 4.13
CA VAL A 74 -18.92 2.02 4.06
C VAL A 74 -19.82 1.50 5.18
N ALA A 75 -21.00 2.08 5.34
CA ALA A 75 -21.90 1.72 6.45
C ALA A 75 -22.33 0.24 6.47
N ASP A 76 -22.40 -0.38 5.30
CA ASP A 76 -22.81 -1.78 5.12
C ASP A 76 -21.63 -2.73 5.00
N SER A 77 -20.38 -2.26 5.18
CA SER A 77 -19.18 -3.11 5.14
C SER A 77 -19.19 -4.12 6.27
N ASP A 78 -18.88 -5.38 5.94
CA ASP A 78 -18.56 -6.41 6.93
C ASP A 78 -17.07 -6.35 7.26
N PRO A 79 -16.67 -6.23 8.53
CA PRO A 79 -15.26 -6.06 8.90
C PRO A 79 -14.36 -7.21 8.45
N GLU A 80 -14.84 -8.46 8.48
CA GLU A 80 -14.06 -9.64 8.06
C GLU A 80 -13.84 -9.65 6.56
N ASP A 81 -14.87 -9.32 5.78
CA ASP A 81 -14.79 -9.26 4.32
C ASP A 81 -13.82 -8.15 3.88
N GLU A 82 -13.87 -6.97 4.51
CA GLU A 82 -12.96 -5.85 4.22
C GLU A 82 -11.51 -6.18 4.61
N PHE A 83 -11.31 -6.84 5.74
CA PHE A 83 -10.00 -7.34 6.13
C PHE A 83 -9.46 -8.33 5.12
N GLN A 84 -10.26 -9.32 4.71
CA GLN A 84 -9.85 -10.32 3.73
C GLN A 84 -9.55 -9.70 2.36
N GLU A 85 -10.31 -8.66 1.95
CA GLU A 85 -10.02 -7.90 0.73
C GLU A 85 -8.66 -7.22 0.81
N THR A 86 -8.34 -6.62 1.95
CA THR A 86 -7.04 -5.97 2.21
C THR A 86 -5.89 -6.98 2.10
N VAL A 87 -6.02 -8.15 2.72
CA VAL A 87 -5.06 -9.26 2.60
C VAL A 87 -4.89 -9.69 1.15
N ASN A 88 -5.99 -9.89 0.42
CA ASN A 88 -5.95 -10.29 -0.99
C ASN A 88 -5.23 -9.27 -1.87
N LYS A 89 -5.39 -7.97 -1.59
CA LYS A 89 -4.67 -6.90 -2.30
C LYS A 89 -3.16 -6.95 -2.05
N ALA A 90 -2.74 -7.23 -0.83
CA ALA A 90 -1.32 -7.37 -0.48
C ALA A 90 -0.70 -8.63 -1.09
N MET A 91 -1.45 -9.74 -1.14
CA MET A 91 -0.97 -11.02 -1.68
C MET A 91 -0.50 -10.96 -3.13
N ALA A 92 -1.03 -10.06 -3.94
CA ALA A 92 -0.58 -9.89 -5.32
C ALA A 92 0.89 -9.44 -5.41
N LEU A 93 1.29 -8.53 -4.50
CA LEU A 93 2.66 -8.03 -4.42
C LEU A 93 3.60 -9.08 -3.81
N LEU A 94 3.16 -9.81 -2.80
CA LEU A 94 3.92 -10.92 -2.23
C LEU A 94 4.22 -12.00 -3.27
N ARG A 95 3.24 -12.37 -4.09
CA ARG A 95 3.44 -13.32 -5.20
C ARG A 95 4.42 -12.80 -6.25
N ALA A 96 4.44 -11.49 -6.50
CA ALA A 96 5.42 -10.89 -7.42
C ALA A 96 6.85 -11.03 -6.89
N ILE A 97 7.07 -10.87 -5.58
CA ILE A 97 8.36 -11.12 -4.93
C ILE A 97 8.75 -12.59 -5.07
N GLU A 98 7.86 -13.52 -4.72
CA GLU A 98 8.11 -14.96 -4.86
C GLU A 98 8.47 -15.36 -6.30
N MET A 99 7.80 -14.77 -7.29
CA MET A 99 8.11 -15.02 -8.70
C MET A 99 9.49 -14.48 -9.09
N ALA A 100 9.86 -13.30 -8.60
CA ALA A 100 11.18 -12.72 -8.86
C ALA A 100 12.30 -13.56 -8.22
N GLU A 101 12.09 -14.06 -7.01
CA GLU A 101 13.02 -14.94 -6.32
C GLU A 101 13.16 -16.32 -6.98
N ARG A 102 12.05 -16.90 -7.46
CA ARG A 102 12.07 -18.19 -8.19
C ARG A 102 12.74 -18.11 -9.54
N GLY A 103 12.77 -16.95 -10.17
CA GLY A 103 13.56 -16.68 -11.38
C GLY A 103 15.08 -16.71 -11.10
N SER A 104 15.47 -16.51 -9.87
CA SER A 104 16.80 -16.78 -9.31
C SER A 104 16.77 -18.22 -8.77
N ILE A 105 17.64 -19.09 -9.25
CA ILE A 105 17.65 -20.58 -9.11
C ILE A 105 17.73 -21.10 -7.65
N THR A 106 17.54 -20.27 -6.64
CA THR A 106 17.54 -20.65 -5.22
C THR A 106 16.16 -20.43 -4.60
N PRO A 107 15.53 -21.45 -3.99
CA PRO A 107 14.31 -21.23 -3.23
C PRO A 107 14.64 -20.44 -1.96
N SER A 108 14.27 -19.17 -1.92
CA SER A 108 14.26 -18.39 -0.70
C SER A 108 12.91 -18.55 -0.01
N THR A 109 12.95 -18.87 1.26
CA THR A 109 11.77 -18.87 2.14
C THR A 109 11.54 -17.43 2.58
N ALA A 110 10.69 -16.70 1.86
CA ALA A 110 10.21 -15.41 2.33
C ALA A 110 9.41 -15.63 3.62
N THR A 111 9.93 -15.14 4.73
CA THR A 111 9.24 -15.17 6.02
C THR A 111 8.51 -13.84 6.17
N ILE A 112 7.18 -13.90 6.28
CA ILE A 112 6.38 -12.73 6.64
C ILE A 112 6.61 -12.48 8.13
N SER A 113 7.44 -11.49 8.45
CA SER A 113 7.60 -11.01 9.83
C SER A 113 6.76 -9.75 10.00
N GLY A 114 5.75 -9.81 10.85
CA GLY A 114 4.91 -8.65 11.14
C GLY A 114 3.45 -8.94 11.45
N LEU A 115 3.02 -10.19 11.33
CA LEU A 115 1.73 -10.60 11.89
C LEU A 115 1.97 -11.09 13.33
N GLN A 116 1.88 -10.19 14.31
CA GLN A 116 1.66 -10.60 15.69
C GLN A 116 0.17 -10.86 15.87
N GLU A 117 -0.18 -11.99 16.48
CA GLU A 117 -1.58 -12.29 16.82
C GLU A 117 -2.13 -11.15 17.69
N GLY A 118 -3.07 -10.38 17.16
CA GLY A 118 -3.77 -9.31 17.86
C GLY A 118 -3.48 -7.87 17.42
N GLU A 119 -2.56 -7.64 16.46
CA GLU A 119 -2.39 -6.31 15.85
C GLU A 119 -2.96 -6.30 14.43
N GLU A 120 -3.84 -5.36 14.15
CA GLU A 120 -4.35 -5.14 12.79
C GLU A 120 -3.21 -4.68 11.87
N PRO A 121 -2.91 -5.40 10.76
CA PRO A 121 -1.77 -5.10 9.93
C PRO A 121 -2.07 -3.90 9.02
N SER A 122 -1.67 -2.72 9.43
CA SER A 122 -1.62 -1.55 8.54
C SER A 122 -0.38 -1.55 7.64
N PHE A 123 0.60 -2.41 7.94
CA PHE A 123 1.89 -2.45 7.26
C PHE A 123 2.51 -3.86 7.27
N LEU A 124 2.74 -4.42 6.09
CA LEU A 124 3.46 -5.68 5.91
C LEU A 124 4.90 -5.40 5.45
N ALA A 125 5.87 -5.80 6.24
CA ALA A 125 7.28 -5.80 5.85
C ALA A 125 7.74 -7.23 5.56
N VAL A 126 8.34 -7.44 4.41
CA VAL A 126 9.00 -8.70 4.05
C VAL A 126 10.51 -8.49 4.18
N ASP A 127 11.12 -9.16 5.15
CA ASP A 127 12.56 -9.12 5.37
C ASP A 127 13.23 -10.28 4.61
N ASN A 128 14.07 -9.94 3.66
CA ASN A 128 14.84 -10.89 2.84
C ASN A 128 16.31 -10.96 3.26
N SER A 129 16.66 -10.52 4.47
CA SER A 129 18.06 -10.48 4.95
C SER A 129 18.62 -11.84 5.39
N ARG A 130 17.89 -12.96 5.20
CA ARG A 130 18.35 -14.31 5.54
C ARG A 130 18.65 -15.12 4.28
N GLY A 131 19.79 -14.87 3.72
CA GLY A 131 20.33 -15.66 2.62
C GLY A 131 21.82 -15.41 2.45
N ASP A 132 22.63 -15.97 3.33
CA ASP A 132 24.02 -16.37 3.11
C ASP A 132 24.14 -17.86 3.39
#